data_05e5d213d2ab98a1f366b519efedd624
#
_entry.id   05e5d213d2ab98a1f366b519efedd624
#
_cell.length_a   1.000
_cell.length_b   1.000
_cell.length_c   1.000
_cell.angle_alpha   90.00
_cell.angle_beta   90.00
_cell.angle_gamma   90.00
#
_symmetry.space_group_name_H-M   'P 1'
#
loop_
_entity.id
_entity.type
_entity.pdbx_description
1 polymer ?
#
loop_
_entity_poly.entity_id
_entity_poly.type
_entity_poly.pdbx_seq_one_letter_code
_entity_poly.pdbx_strand_id
1 'polypeptide(L)'
;VSNKQVKVGMITKEWPPHIYGGAGVHVTNLVAALNQDPDLHSEVHCFGPQRPSARGYEIIQEFAGINPALQALLLDFDIARNLSSVDIAHSHTWYANFAGYLASKMFNIPHVATAHSLEPLRPWKAEQLGGGYQISSWIEKSAFEDAAAIIAVSDGMRADVLQAYPTIDPTKVHTIRNGINTEKFSPNFDSSVLAKYSVQGPYALFVGRITRQKGLAHLLRSWRQVSPEYSLVVAAGSPDEPAIGAEVENLIAELSRERKNIIWIKEMLPHEELTALLTQAQAFLCPSIYEPLGIVNLEAMACETAVVASRVGGIPEVVAEENTGLLVD
;
A
#
# COMPACT_ATOMS: atom_id res chain seq x y z
N VAL A 1 -26.49 -23.10 -21.56
CA VAL A 1 -26.54 -21.67 -21.21
C VAL A 1 -25.09 -21.24 -21.10
N SER A 2 -24.60 -20.47 -22.07
CA SER A 2 -23.27 -19.83 -21.96
C SER A 2 -23.35 -18.87 -20.77
N ASN A 3 -22.70 -19.18 -19.66
CA ASN A 3 -22.54 -18.22 -18.58
C ASN A 3 -21.81 -17.00 -19.15
N LYS A 4 -22.46 -15.85 -19.19
CA LYS A 4 -21.84 -14.60 -19.58
C LYS A 4 -20.82 -14.26 -18.49
N GLN A 5 -19.54 -14.22 -18.85
CA GLN A 5 -18.47 -13.81 -17.96
C GLN A 5 -18.70 -12.36 -17.47
N VAL A 6 -18.59 -12.12 -16.15
CA VAL A 6 -18.69 -10.79 -15.55
C VAL A 6 -17.39 -10.02 -15.81
N LYS A 7 -17.50 -8.88 -16.45
CA LYS A 7 -16.36 -8.01 -16.74
C LYS A 7 -16.18 -6.95 -15.66
N VAL A 8 -15.01 -6.95 -15.02
CA VAL A 8 -14.64 -6.00 -13.98
C VAL A 8 -13.63 -4.99 -14.55
N GLY A 9 -14.01 -3.73 -14.63
CA GLY A 9 -13.09 -2.63 -14.92
C GLY A 9 -12.30 -2.29 -13.66
N MET A 10 -11.08 -2.81 -13.54
CA MET A 10 -10.18 -2.58 -12.41
C MET A 10 -9.43 -1.27 -12.61
N ILE A 11 -9.66 -0.28 -11.73
CA ILE A 11 -9.12 1.06 -11.87
C ILE A 11 -8.10 1.32 -10.76
N THR A 12 -6.86 1.62 -11.15
CA THR A 12 -5.75 1.80 -10.21
C THR A 12 -4.76 2.85 -10.70
N LYS A 13 -4.08 3.52 -9.77
CA LYS A 13 -2.94 4.37 -10.13
C LYS A 13 -1.73 3.54 -10.55
N GLU A 14 -1.46 2.45 -9.84
CA GLU A 14 -0.22 1.67 -9.94
C GLU A 14 -0.48 0.33 -10.63
N TRP A 15 0.40 -0.02 -11.58
CA TRP A 15 0.41 -1.31 -12.24
C TRP A 15 1.82 -1.68 -12.69
N PRO A 16 2.22 -2.98 -12.71
CA PRO A 16 3.55 -3.38 -13.15
C PRO A 16 3.96 -2.80 -14.51
N PRO A 17 5.24 -2.42 -14.69
CA PRO A 17 6.34 -2.51 -13.73
C PRO A 17 6.41 -1.36 -12.72
N HIS A 18 5.51 -0.37 -12.78
CA HIS A 18 5.52 0.84 -11.98
C HIS A 18 4.63 0.70 -10.74
N ILE A 19 5.07 -0.09 -9.78
CA ILE A 19 4.45 -0.26 -8.48
C ILE A 19 5.28 0.51 -7.45
N TYR A 20 4.60 1.33 -6.65
CA TYR A 20 5.22 2.17 -5.63
C TYR A 20 4.80 1.78 -4.21
N GLY A 21 3.60 1.23 -4.02
CA GLY A 21 3.03 0.94 -2.72
C GLY A 21 2.23 -0.34 -2.62
N GLY A 22 1.79 -0.66 -1.40
CA GLY A 22 1.03 -1.88 -1.11
C GLY A 22 -0.29 -1.98 -1.89
N ALA A 23 -0.91 -0.86 -2.26
CA ALA A 23 -2.13 -0.88 -3.06
C ALA A 23 -1.88 -1.46 -4.46
N GLY A 24 -0.79 -1.05 -5.13
CA GLY A 24 -0.43 -1.59 -6.44
C GLY A 24 -0.08 -3.08 -6.40
N VAL A 25 0.64 -3.53 -5.36
CA VAL A 25 0.92 -4.95 -5.10
C VAL A 25 -0.38 -5.72 -4.92
N HIS A 26 -1.30 -5.21 -4.08
CA HIS A 26 -2.60 -5.83 -3.85
C HIS A 26 -3.40 -5.97 -5.13
N VAL A 27 -3.58 -4.88 -5.90
CA VAL A 27 -4.38 -4.90 -7.13
C VAL A 27 -3.82 -5.88 -8.15
N THR A 28 -2.49 -5.96 -8.28
CA THR A 28 -1.84 -6.93 -9.17
C THR A 28 -2.18 -8.37 -8.80
N ASN A 29 -2.09 -8.71 -7.52
CA ASN A 29 -2.41 -10.05 -7.03
C ASN A 29 -3.92 -10.34 -7.09
N LEU A 30 -4.76 -9.34 -6.79
CA LEU A 30 -6.21 -9.46 -6.88
C LEU A 30 -6.66 -9.77 -8.32
N VAL A 31 -6.17 -9.04 -9.30
CA VAL A 31 -6.47 -9.27 -10.73
C VAL A 31 -6.01 -10.67 -11.16
N ALA A 32 -4.81 -11.09 -10.72
CA ALA A 32 -4.30 -12.44 -11.01
C ALA A 32 -5.20 -13.53 -10.41
N ALA A 33 -5.71 -13.32 -9.19
CA ALA A 33 -6.62 -14.26 -8.53
C ALA A 33 -8.02 -14.27 -9.17
N LEU A 34 -8.60 -13.10 -9.45
CA LEU A 34 -9.91 -12.99 -10.08
C LEU A 34 -9.94 -13.63 -11.48
N ASN A 35 -8.88 -13.49 -12.25
CA ASN A 35 -8.79 -14.08 -13.59
C ASN A 35 -8.55 -15.60 -13.59
N GLN A 36 -8.38 -16.24 -12.42
CA GLN A 36 -8.42 -17.70 -12.29
C GLN A 36 -9.86 -18.24 -12.27
N ASP A 37 -10.84 -17.38 -11.93
CA ASP A 37 -12.25 -17.75 -12.00
C ASP A 37 -12.74 -17.62 -13.46
N PRO A 38 -13.26 -18.70 -14.07
CA PRO A 38 -13.72 -18.68 -15.45
C PRO A 38 -14.94 -17.78 -15.67
N ASP A 39 -15.68 -17.43 -14.63
CA ASP A 39 -16.85 -16.56 -14.70
C ASP A 39 -16.48 -15.06 -14.59
N LEU A 40 -15.21 -14.74 -14.32
CA LEU A 40 -14.72 -13.37 -14.17
C LEU A 40 -13.67 -13.00 -15.21
N HIS A 41 -13.67 -11.73 -15.61
CA HIS A 41 -12.64 -11.14 -16.47
C HIS A 41 -12.32 -9.73 -16.00
N SER A 42 -11.07 -9.46 -15.65
CA SER A 42 -10.62 -8.14 -15.20
C SER A 42 -9.93 -7.38 -16.33
N GLU A 43 -10.46 -6.22 -16.71
CA GLU A 43 -9.83 -5.25 -17.59
C GLU A 43 -9.17 -4.17 -16.72
N VAL A 44 -7.84 -4.02 -16.84
CA VAL A 44 -7.11 -3.07 -15.99
C VAL A 44 -6.93 -1.73 -16.67
N HIS A 45 -7.32 -0.65 -15.98
CA HIS A 45 -7.13 0.74 -16.36
C HIS A 45 -6.21 1.41 -15.33
N CYS A 46 -5.03 1.88 -15.76
CA CYS A 46 -4.02 2.39 -14.83
C CYS A 46 -3.38 3.69 -15.32
N PHE A 47 -2.81 4.46 -14.41
CA PHE A 47 -2.05 5.66 -14.76
C PHE A 47 -0.72 5.29 -15.40
N GLY A 48 -0.25 6.14 -16.33
CA GLY A 48 1.00 5.98 -17.05
C GLY A 48 0.86 5.29 -18.41
N PRO A 49 1.99 4.90 -19.03
CA PRO A 49 2.00 4.43 -20.40
C PRO A 49 1.21 3.15 -20.63
N GLN A 50 0.84 2.91 -21.89
CA GLN A 50 0.19 1.68 -22.34
C GLN A 50 1.09 0.46 -22.04
N ARG A 51 0.48 -0.64 -21.57
CA ARG A 51 1.14 -1.90 -21.21
C ARG A 51 0.38 -3.10 -21.78
N PRO A 52 1.06 -4.23 -22.04
CA PRO A 52 0.38 -5.40 -22.62
C PRO A 52 -0.80 -5.93 -21.79
N SER A 53 -0.70 -5.79 -20.45
CA SER A 53 -1.69 -6.33 -19.50
C SER A 53 -2.62 -5.25 -18.91
N ALA A 54 -2.53 -4.00 -19.36
CA ALA A 54 -3.35 -2.92 -18.83
C ALA A 54 -3.42 -1.74 -19.79
N ARG A 55 -4.58 -1.10 -19.84
CA ARG A 55 -4.74 0.15 -20.56
C ARG A 55 -4.17 1.29 -19.72
N GLY A 56 -3.11 1.93 -20.24
CA GLY A 56 -2.46 3.07 -19.61
C GLY A 56 -3.10 4.39 -20.02
N TYR A 57 -3.03 5.37 -19.11
CA TYR A 57 -3.54 6.72 -19.31
C TYR A 57 -2.50 7.73 -18.86
N GLU A 58 -2.06 8.60 -19.75
CA GLU A 58 -1.00 9.57 -19.50
C GLU A 58 -1.52 11.01 -19.57
N ILE A 59 -0.95 11.85 -18.71
CA ILE A 59 -1.19 13.28 -18.77
C ILE A 59 -0.51 13.84 -20.02
N ILE A 60 -1.25 14.56 -20.83
CA ILE A 60 -0.67 15.29 -21.96
C ILE A 60 0.25 16.40 -21.46
N GLN A 61 1.30 16.72 -22.20
CA GLN A 61 2.37 17.60 -21.76
C GLN A 61 1.90 19.00 -21.33
N GLU A 62 0.81 19.49 -21.92
CA GLU A 62 0.19 20.77 -21.55
C GLU A 62 -0.21 20.84 -20.07
N PHE A 63 -0.62 19.70 -19.47
CA PHE A 63 -1.06 19.61 -18.07
C PHE A 63 -0.01 18.98 -17.13
N ALA A 64 1.21 18.71 -17.63
CA ALA A 64 2.25 18.06 -16.80
C ALA A 64 2.66 18.90 -15.56
N GLY A 65 2.52 20.22 -15.62
CA GLY A 65 2.92 21.13 -14.54
C GLY A 65 1.80 21.51 -13.55
N ILE A 66 0.57 21.03 -13.74
CA ILE A 66 -0.52 21.38 -12.82
C ILE A 66 -0.49 20.49 -11.56
N ASN A 67 -1.27 20.89 -10.54
CA ASN A 67 -1.36 20.16 -9.29
C ASN A 67 -1.71 18.67 -9.52
N PRO A 68 -1.02 17.71 -8.84
CA PRO A 68 -1.23 16.27 -9.03
C PRO A 68 -2.68 15.80 -8.82
N ALA A 69 -3.46 16.49 -7.96
CA ALA A 69 -4.88 16.14 -7.80
C ALA A 69 -5.73 16.51 -9.02
N LEU A 70 -5.38 17.59 -9.71
CA LEU A 70 -6.03 17.94 -10.98
C LEU A 70 -5.60 16.99 -12.10
N GLN A 71 -4.34 16.55 -12.11
CA GLN A 71 -3.88 15.54 -13.06
C GLN A 71 -4.68 14.23 -12.87
N ALA A 72 -4.89 13.80 -11.62
CA ALA A 72 -5.69 12.61 -11.34
C ALA A 72 -7.11 12.74 -11.89
N LEU A 73 -7.78 13.88 -11.69
CA LEU A 73 -9.10 14.14 -12.24
C LEU A 73 -9.14 14.03 -13.78
N LEU A 74 -8.15 14.59 -14.47
CA LEU A 74 -8.07 14.50 -15.94
C LEU A 74 -7.95 13.06 -16.42
N LEU A 75 -7.14 12.26 -15.72
CA LEU A 75 -7.00 10.82 -16.02
C LEU A 75 -8.28 10.06 -15.71
N ASP A 76 -8.95 10.39 -14.61
CA ASP A 76 -10.23 9.76 -14.24
C ASP A 76 -11.33 10.02 -15.26
N PHE A 77 -11.42 11.22 -15.85
CA PHE A 77 -12.32 11.49 -16.96
C PHE A 77 -12.01 10.61 -18.17
N ASP A 78 -10.71 10.48 -18.51
CA ASP A 78 -10.32 9.67 -19.67
C ASP A 78 -10.54 8.17 -19.43
N ILE A 79 -10.32 7.68 -18.21
CA ILE A 79 -10.62 6.31 -17.80
C ILE A 79 -12.12 6.06 -17.86
N ALA A 80 -12.93 6.92 -17.23
CA ALA A 80 -14.37 6.73 -17.11
C ALA A 80 -15.07 6.49 -18.46
N ARG A 81 -14.75 7.29 -19.49
CA ARG A 81 -15.35 7.13 -20.83
C ARG A 81 -15.03 5.79 -21.49
N ASN A 82 -14.03 5.06 -21.00
CA ASN A 82 -13.60 3.78 -21.54
C ASN A 82 -14.15 2.56 -20.75
N LEU A 83 -15.01 2.79 -19.77
CA LEU A 83 -15.62 1.75 -18.92
C LEU A 83 -17.04 1.34 -19.36
N SER A 84 -17.50 1.75 -20.55
CA SER A 84 -18.86 1.47 -21.03
C SER A 84 -19.14 -0.01 -21.29
N SER A 85 -18.11 -0.85 -21.40
CA SER A 85 -18.20 -2.27 -21.72
C SER A 85 -18.05 -3.20 -20.52
N VAL A 86 -17.81 -2.66 -19.32
CA VAL A 86 -17.67 -3.48 -18.11
C VAL A 86 -19.01 -3.62 -17.38
N ASP A 87 -19.15 -4.69 -16.61
CA ASP A 87 -20.35 -4.93 -15.82
C ASP A 87 -20.20 -4.31 -14.40
N ILE A 88 -18.95 -4.11 -13.91
CA ILE A 88 -18.63 -3.51 -12.62
C ILE A 88 -17.40 -2.61 -12.79
N ALA A 89 -17.41 -1.41 -12.20
CA ALA A 89 -16.24 -0.56 -12.02
C ALA A 89 -15.68 -0.76 -10.62
N HIS A 90 -14.43 -1.22 -10.48
CA HIS A 90 -13.77 -1.43 -9.18
C HIS A 90 -12.53 -0.54 -9.07
N SER A 91 -12.58 0.46 -8.20
CA SER A 91 -11.51 1.45 -8.03
C SER A 91 -10.73 1.27 -6.73
N HIS A 92 -9.44 1.64 -6.81
CA HIS A 92 -8.49 1.52 -5.71
C HIS A 92 -7.79 2.85 -5.44
N THR A 93 -7.91 3.35 -4.23
CA THR A 93 -7.42 4.66 -3.75
C THR A 93 -8.14 5.86 -4.38
N TRP A 94 -8.07 7.02 -3.71
CA TRP A 94 -8.72 8.25 -4.17
C TRP A 94 -8.29 8.67 -5.58
N TYR A 95 -7.06 8.33 -6.00
CA TYR A 95 -6.54 8.63 -7.34
C TYR A 95 -7.41 8.10 -8.47
N ALA A 96 -8.07 6.97 -8.26
CA ALA A 96 -8.86 6.25 -9.26
C ALA A 96 -10.36 6.21 -8.93
N ASN A 97 -10.75 6.68 -7.75
CA ASN A 97 -12.13 6.57 -7.28
C ASN A 97 -13.10 7.40 -8.12
N PHE A 98 -12.64 8.55 -8.63
CA PHE A 98 -13.54 9.41 -9.41
C PHE A 98 -13.87 8.82 -10.77
N ALA A 99 -12.98 8.03 -11.38
CA ALA A 99 -13.29 7.31 -12.61
C ALA A 99 -14.42 6.28 -12.41
N GLY A 100 -14.38 5.52 -11.30
CA GLY A 100 -15.45 4.59 -10.94
C GLY A 100 -16.77 5.30 -10.67
N TYR A 101 -16.73 6.42 -9.92
CA TYR A 101 -17.88 7.27 -9.68
C TYR A 101 -18.52 7.79 -10.98
N LEU A 102 -17.71 8.37 -11.88
CA LEU A 102 -18.21 8.87 -13.17
C LEU A 102 -18.78 7.75 -14.03
N ALA A 103 -18.12 6.61 -14.13
CA ALA A 103 -18.59 5.47 -14.90
C ALA A 103 -19.94 4.96 -14.38
N SER A 104 -20.14 4.92 -13.05
CA SER A 104 -21.42 4.53 -12.47
C SER A 104 -22.56 5.45 -12.89
N LYS A 105 -22.31 6.77 -12.95
CA LYS A 105 -23.30 7.76 -13.38
C LYS A 105 -23.57 7.71 -14.88
N MET A 106 -22.51 7.57 -15.68
CA MET A 106 -22.63 7.62 -17.15
C MET A 106 -23.24 6.36 -17.73
N PHE A 107 -22.93 5.19 -17.16
CA PHE A 107 -23.29 3.90 -17.76
C PHE A 107 -24.23 3.07 -16.89
N ASN A 108 -24.62 3.58 -15.73
CA ASN A 108 -25.49 2.88 -14.76
C ASN A 108 -24.95 1.50 -14.37
N ILE A 109 -23.63 1.41 -14.20
CA ILE A 109 -22.92 0.21 -13.70
C ILE A 109 -22.59 0.38 -12.21
N PRO A 110 -22.59 -0.69 -11.40
CA PRO A 110 -22.19 -0.59 -10.00
C PRO A 110 -20.72 -0.21 -9.88
N HIS A 111 -20.44 0.74 -8.95
CA HIS A 111 -19.10 1.11 -8.54
C HIS A 111 -18.79 0.45 -7.20
N VAL A 112 -17.69 -0.31 -7.15
CA VAL A 112 -17.08 -0.85 -5.94
C VAL A 112 -15.81 -0.07 -5.67
N ALA A 113 -15.62 0.41 -4.44
CA ALA A 113 -14.42 1.14 -4.04
C ALA A 113 -13.68 0.40 -2.93
N THR A 114 -12.37 0.19 -3.07
CA THR A 114 -11.55 -0.38 -2.00
C THR A 114 -10.82 0.72 -1.23
N ALA A 115 -11.08 0.78 0.08
CA ALA A 115 -10.44 1.68 1.02
C ALA A 115 -9.09 1.11 1.49
N HIS A 116 -8.00 1.51 0.82
CA HIS A 116 -6.63 1.18 1.23
C HIS A 116 -6.04 2.17 2.23
N SER A 117 -6.64 3.31 2.39
CA SER A 117 -6.34 4.39 3.34
C SER A 117 -7.41 5.46 3.17
N LEU A 118 -7.53 6.37 4.13
CA LEU A 118 -8.48 7.48 4.07
C LEU A 118 -7.76 8.82 4.11
N GLU A 119 -8.18 9.77 3.27
CA GLU A 119 -7.60 11.11 3.25
C GLU A 119 -7.75 11.84 4.60
N PRO A 120 -8.91 11.80 5.30
CA PRO A 120 -9.04 12.44 6.61
C PRO A 120 -8.08 11.93 7.69
N LEU A 121 -7.60 10.68 7.58
CA LEU A 121 -6.66 10.08 8.53
C LEU A 121 -5.19 10.30 8.14
N ARG A 122 -4.95 11.06 7.08
CA ARG A 122 -3.60 11.40 6.58
C ARG A 122 -3.41 12.91 6.42
N PRO A 123 -3.58 13.71 7.50
CA PRO A 123 -3.54 15.18 7.43
C PRO A 123 -2.20 15.72 6.89
N TRP A 124 -1.10 14.98 7.04
CA TRP A 124 0.20 15.32 6.44
C TRP A 124 0.18 15.35 4.91
N LYS A 125 -0.81 14.74 4.25
CA LYS A 125 -1.00 14.84 2.81
C LYS A 125 -1.28 16.27 2.34
N ALA A 126 -1.76 17.14 3.20
CA ALA A 126 -1.92 18.56 2.89
C ALA A 126 -0.57 19.23 2.59
N GLU A 127 0.52 18.78 3.21
CA GLU A 127 1.88 19.27 2.93
C GLU A 127 2.35 18.83 1.52
N GLN A 128 1.94 17.65 1.06
CA GLN A 128 2.30 17.11 -0.25
C GLN A 128 1.48 17.68 -1.40
N LEU A 129 0.18 17.83 -1.19
CA LEU A 129 -0.78 18.17 -2.25
C LEU A 129 -1.16 19.65 -2.22
N GLY A 130 -0.84 20.38 -1.14
CA GLY A 130 -1.30 21.75 -0.95
C GLY A 130 -2.81 21.87 -1.12
N GLY A 131 -3.29 22.81 -1.95
CA GLY A 131 -4.72 22.94 -2.26
C GLY A 131 -5.35 21.68 -2.90
N GLY A 132 -4.56 20.81 -3.48
CA GLY A 132 -5.03 19.52 -4.03
C GLY A 132 -5.55 18.55 -2.98
N TYR A 133 -5.18 18.72 -1.70
CA TYR A 133 -5.72 17.90 -0.61
C TYR A 133 -7.25 18.06 -0.43
N GLN A 134 -7.77 19.26 -0.67
CA GLN A 134 -9.22 19.46 -0.67
C GLN A 134 -9.91 18.69 -1.80
N ILE A 135 -9.25 18.61 -2.95
CA ILE A 135 -9.74 17.87 -4.12
C ILE A 135 -9.70 16.36 -3.84
N SER A 136 -8.57 15.81 -3.34
CA SER A 136 -8.47 14.38 -3.04
C SER A 136 -9.48 13.94 -1.98
N SER A 137 -9.70 14.75 -0.94
CA SER A 137 -10.70 14.51 0.11
C SER A 137 -12.12 14.55 -0.45
N TRP A 138 -12.42 15.49 -1.33
CA TRP A 138 -13.73 15.59 -1.98
C TRP A 138 -13.98 14.41 -2.93
N ILE A 139 -13.00 14.01 -3.71
CA ILE A 139 -13.08 12.83 -4.60
C ILE A 139 -13.40 11.58 -3.80
N GLU A 140 -12.60 11.29 -2.75
CA GLU A 140 -12.77 10.11 -1.91
C GLU A 140 -14.16 10.08 -1.27
N LYS A 141 -14.57 11.19 -0.66
CA LYS A 141 -15.90 11.31 -0.06
C LYS A 141 -17.02 11.06 -1.07
N SER A 142 -16.99 11.76 -2.21
CA SER A 142 -18.04 11.67 -3.23
C SER A 142 -18.17 10.26 -3.80
N ALA A 143 -17.02 9.61 -4.05
CA ALA A 143 -16.98 8.26 -4.59
C ALA A 143 -17.49 7.22 -3.56
N PHE A 144 -17.11 7.35 -2.29
CA PHE A 144 -17.53 6.41 -1.25
C PHE A 144 -19.01 6.55 -0.90
N GLU A 145 -19.52 7.78 -0.76
CA GLU A 145 -20.95 8.01 -0.47
C GLU A 145 -21.87 7.46 -1.57
N ASP A 146 -21.41 7.47 -2.83
CA ASP A 146 -22.18 6.98 -3.97
C ASP A 146 -21.95 5.51 -4.31
N ALA A 147 -20.86 4.91 -3.86
CA ALA A 147 -20.51 3.53 -4.20
C ALA A 147 -21.63 2.55 -3.90
N ALA A 148 -21.77 1.54 -4.78
CA ALA A 148 -22.67 0.41 -4.55
C ALA A 148 -22.19 -0.45 -3.38
N ALA A 149 -20.85 -0.60 -3.25
CA ALA A 149 -20.21 -1.26 -2.12
C ALA A 149 -18.81 -0.67 -1.88
N ILE A 150 -18.38 -0.69 -0.62
CA ILE A 150 -17.04 -0.31 -0.19
C ILE A 150 -16.37 -1.53 0.45
N ILE A 151 -15.20 -1.87 -0.03
CA ILE A 151 -14.33 -2.89 0.56
C ILE A 151 -13.36 -2.20 1.50
N ALA A 152 -13.47 -2.49 2.79
CA ALA A 152 -12.50 -2.11 3.81
C ALA A 152 -11.50 -3.24 4.01
N VAL A 153 -10.21 -2.94 3.98
CA VAL A 153 -9.13 -3.95 4.05
C VAL A 153 -8.91 -4.53 5.44
N SER A 154 -9.63 -4.02 6.45
CA SER A 154 -9.64 -4.51 7.84
C SER A 154 -10.92 -4.07 8.54
N ASP A 155 -11.23 -4.65 9.70
CA ASP A 155 -12.34 -4.17 10.55
C ASP A 155 -12.03 -2.77 11.11
N GLY A 156 -10.75 -2.50 11.43
CA GLY A 156 -10.27 -1.16 11.77
C GLY A 156 -10.57 -0.16 10.65
N MET A 157 -10.24 -0.48 9.40
CA MET A 157 -10.54 0.37 8.25
C MET A 157 -12.05 0.54 8.04
N ARG A 158 -12.86 -0.50 8.30
CA ARG A 158 -14.31 -0.39 8.24
C ARG A 158 -14.83 0.63 9.25
N ALA A 159 -14.34 0.58 10.48
CA ALA A 159 -14.67 1.55 11.51
C ALA A 159 -14.25 2.97 11.11
N ASP A 160 -13.04 3.12 10.58
CA ASP A 160 -12.50 4.40 10.10
C ASP A 160 -13.36 5.00 8.97
N VAL A 161 -13.79 4.18 7.99
CA VAL A 161 -14.69 4.64 6.91
C VAL A 161 -15.99 5.17 7.47
N LEU A 162 -16.64 4.43 8.37
CA LEU A 162 -17.92 4.82 8.96
C LEU A 162 -17.80 6.06 9.88
N GLN A 163 -16.66 6.22 10.53
CA GLN A 163 -16.38 7.40 11.35
C GLN A 163 -16.09 8.65 10.49
N ALA A 164 -15.27 8.48 9.44
CA ALA A 164 -14.88 9.59 8.56
C ALA A 164 -16.04 10.06 7.68
N TYR A 165 -16.93 9.16 7.28
CA TYR A 165 -18.05 9.40 6.36
C TYR A 165 -19.37 8.86 6.95
N PRO A 166 -19.93 9.53 7.97
CA PRO A 166 -21.10 9.03 8.73
C PRO A 166 -22.41 8.99 7.92
N THR A 167 -22.41 9.52 6.70
CA THR A 167 -23.55 9.46 5.76
C THR A 167 -23.61 8.14 4.99
N ILE A 168 -22.54 7.35 5.02
CA ILE A 168 -22.48 6.04 4.34
C ILE A 168 -23.32 5.01 5.10
N ASP A 169 -24.19 4.30 4.36
CA ASP A 169 -24.94 3.17 4.90
C ASP A 169 -23.95 2.05 5.30
N PRO A 170 -23.91 1.66 6.60
CA PRO A 170 -23.00 0.62 7.09
C PRO A 170 -23.13 -0.74 6.38
N THR A 171 -24.29 -1.02 5.75
CA THR A 171 -24.53 -2.25 5.00
C THR A 171 -23.78 -2.32 3.68
N LYS A 172 -23.30 -1.18 3.18
CA LYS A 172 -22.47 -1.08 1.97
C LYS A 172 -20.98 -1.29 2.25
N VAL A 173 -20.54 -1.26 3.51
CA VAL A 173 -19.13 -1.38 3.89
C VAL A 173 -18.82 -2.79 4.35
N HIS A 174 -18.02 -3.49 3.57
CA HIS A 174 -17.67 -4.89 3.78
C HIS A 174 -16.19 -5.04 4.12
N THR A 175 -15.86 -5.77 5.18
CA THR A 175 -14.47 -6.11 5.49
C THR A 175 -14.03 -7.28 4.61
N ILE A 176 -13.06 -7.03 3.72
CA ILE A 176 -12.37 -8.06 2.94
C ILE A 176 -10.87 -7.80 3.06
N ARG A 177 -10.20 -8.61 3.88
CA ARG A 177 -8.77 -8.44 4.17
C ARG A 177 -7.93 -8.80 2.95
N ASN A 178 -6.86 -8.02 2.73
CA ASN A 178 -5.90 -8.36 1.69
C ASN A 178 -5.17 -9.66 2.07
N GLY A 179 -5.04 -10.55 1.10
CA GLY A 179 -4.21 -11.75 1.21
C GLY A 179 -2.81 -11.54 0.63
N ILE A 180 -1.95 -12.51 0.85
CA ILE A 180 -0.64 -12.63 0.20
C ILE A 180 -0.51 -13.98 -0.49
N ASN A 181 0.44 -14.07 -1.43
CA ASN A 181 0.78 -15.34 -2.04
C ASN A 181 1.88 -16.02 -1.21
N THR A 182 1.50 -17.07 -0.45
CA THR A 182 2.42 -17.82 0.42
C THR A 182 3.38 -18.75 -0.33
N GLU A 183 3.18 -18.97 -1.63
CA GLU A 183 4.19 -19.65 -2.46
C GLU A 183 5.32 -18.69 -2.81
N LYS A 184 5.00 -17.42 -3.03
CA LYS A 184 6.00 -16.38 -3.29
C LYS A 184 6.70 -15.96 -2.01
N PHE A 185 5.95 -15.65 -0.95
CA PHE A 185 6.48 -15.36 0.37
C PHE A 185 6.58 -16.65 1.17
N SER A 186 7.76 -17.24 1.16
CA SER A 186 8.10 -18.46 1.88
C SER A 186 9.55 -18.39 2.36
N PRO A 187 9.95 -19.20 3.33
CA PRO A 187 11.31 -19.18 3.87
C PRO A 187 12.38 -19.32 2.79
N ASN A 188 13.36 -18.41 2.81
CA ASN A 188 14.50 -18.38 1.92
C ASN A 188 15.79 -18.20 2.72
N PHE A 189 16.63 -19.24 2.79
CA PHE A 189 17.86 -19.27 3.58
C PHE A 189 19.12 -18.92 2.75
N ASP A 190 18.98 -18.17 1.65
CA ASP A 190 20.13 -17.73 0.86
C ASP A 190 21.00 -16.72 1.64
N SER A 191 22.06 -17.21 2.26
CA SER A 191 23.00 -16.39 3.02
C SER A 191 23.87 -15.47 2.15
N SER A 192 23.91 -15.67 0.84
CA SER A 192 24.66 -14.78 -0.08
C SER A 192 24.09 -13.36 -0.06
N VAL A 193 22.79 -13.21 0.21
CA VAL A 193 22.10 -11.92 0.35
C VAL A 193 22.61 -11.17 1.57
N LEU A 194 22.80 -11.84 2.70
CA LEU A 194 23.39 -11.24 3.90
C LEU A 194 24.80 -10.73 3.65
N ALA A 195 25.61 -11.55 2.95
CA ALA A 195 26.97 -11.15 2.57
C ALA A 195 26.98 -9.95 1.62
N LYS A 196 26.07 -9.92 0.63
CA LYS A 196 25.92 -8.80 -0.31
C LYS A 196 25.69 -7.48 0.42
N TYR A 197 24.84 -7.47 1.45
CA TYR A 197 24.52 -6.27 2.23
C TYR A 197 25.37 -6.10 3.49
N SER A 198 26.42 -6.94 3.66
CA SER A 198 27.31 -6.89 4.82
C SER A 198 26.57 -7.04 6.18
N VAL A 199 25.47 -7.79 6.17
CA VAL A 199 24.71 -8.09 7.40
C VAL A 199 25.46 -9.18 8.18
N GLN A 200 25.82 -8.88 9.43
CA GLN A 200 26.55 -9.78 10.31
C GLN A 200 25.82 -9.92 11.65
N GLY A 201 25.82 -11.15 12.17
CA GLY A 201 25.18 -11.46 13.44
C GLY A 201 23.64 -11.36 13.39
N PRO A 202 22.99 -11.38 14.56
CA PRO A 202 21.55 -11.25 14.65
C PRO A 202 21.11 -9.83 14.27
N TYR A 203 19.99 -9.71 13.54
CA TYR A 203 19.48 -8.41 13.13
C TYR A 203 17.97 -8.33 13.19
N ALA A 204 17.47 -7.10 13.35
CA ALA A 204 16.09 -6.76 13.11
C ALA A 204 15.96 -6.02 11.77
N LEU A 205 14.85 -6.25 11.07
CA LEU A 205 14.61 -5.74 9.73
C LEU A 205 13.41 -4.78 9.71
N PHE A 206 13.60 -3.62 9.11
CA PHE A 206 12.52 -2.73 8.67
C PHE A 206 12.46 -2.72 7.15
N VAL A 207 11.26 -2.91 6.60
CA VAL A 207 11.00 -2.78 5.16
C VAL A 207 9.84 -1.81 4.94
N GLY A 208 10.06 -0.78 4.15
CA GLY A 208 8.99 0.16 3.83
C GLY A 208 9.46 1.45 3.19
N ARG A 209 8.49 2.29 2.83
CA ARG A 209 8.79 3.63 2.32
C ARG A 209 9.22 4.56 3.45
N ILE A 210 10.03 5.55 3.14
CA ILE A 210 10.35 6.63 4.08
C ILE A 210 9.19 7.63 4.08
N THR A 211 8.24 7.40 4.99
CA THR A 211 7.05 8.25 5.17
C THR A 211 6.80 8.46 6.65
N ARG A 212 6.10 9.54 7.01
CA ARG A 212 5.65 9.74 8.40
C ARG A 212 4.81 8.57 8.89
N GLN A 213 3.94 8.05 8.03
CA GLN A 213 3.06 6.92 8.30
C GLN A 213 3.81 5.69 8.81
N LYS A 214 4.98 5.36 8.23
CA LYS A 214 5.74 4.14 8.54
C LYS A 214 6.58 4.22 9.82
N GLY A 215 6.67 5.38 10.45
CA GLY A 215 7.28 5.54 11.77
C GLY A 215 8.79 5.28 11.86
N LEU A 216 9.52 5.22 10.74
CA LEU A 216 10.96 4.90 10.73
C LEU A 216 11.77 5.84 11.63
N ALA A 217 11.44 7.13 11.68
CA ALA A 217 12.12 8.07 12.56
C ALA A 217 11.98 7.71 14.05
N HIS A 218 10.83 7.18 14.47
CA HIS A 218 10.62 6.70 15.85
C HIS A 218 11.48 5.46 16.14
N LEU A 219 11.53 4.52 15.20
CA LEU A 219 12.40 3.34 15.31
C LEU A 219 13.87 3.73 15.46
N LEU A 220 14.37 4.62 14.60
CA LEU A 220 15.77 5.06 14.66
C LEU A 220 16.13 5.73 15.99
N ARG A 221 15.23 6.55 16.54
CA ARG A 221 15.43 7.18 17.86
C ARG A 221 15.47 6.16 18.99
N SER A 222 14.59 5.17 18.96
CA SER A 222 14.50 4.14 20.01
C SER A 222 15.61 3.09 19.90
N TRP A 223 16.22 2.91 18.72
CA TRP A 223 17.23 1.88 18.48
C TRP A 223 18.49 2.02 19.37
N ARG A 224 18.76 3.22 19.89
CA ARG A 224 19.83 3.46 20.86
C ARG A 224 19.70 2.61 22.14
N GLN A 225 18.48 2.18 22.47
CA GLN A 225 18.18 1.39 23.68
C GLN A 225 18.30 -0.12 23.44
N VAL A 226 18.42 -0.57 22.20
CA VAL A 226 18.57 -1.99 21.85
C VAL A 226 20.01 -2.43 22.07
N SER A 227 20.22 -3.69 22.51
CA SER A 227 21.56 -4.24 22.72
C SER A 227 22.45 -4.08 21.48
N PRO A 228 23.74 -3.68 21.65
CA PRO A 228 24.66 -3.44 20.53
C PRO A 228 25.03 -4.70 19.73
N GLU A 229 24.68 -5.89 20.20
CA GLU A 229 24.87 -7.13 19.47
C GLU A 229 23.93 -7.29 18.25
N TYR A 230 22.75 -6.59 18.29
CA TYR A 230 21.79 -6.64 17.21
C TYR A 230 22.07 -5.55 16.16
N SER A 231 22.10 -5.96 14.91
CA SER A 231 22.13 -5.04 13.75
C SER A 231 20.73 -4.54 13.43
N LEU A 232 20.62 -3.31 12.92
CA LEU A 232 19.40 -2.80 12.31
C LEU A 232 19.60 -2.76 10.80
N VAL A 233 18.78 -3.50 10.07
CA VAL A 233 18.70 -3.45 8.62
C VAL A 233 17.47 -2.64 8.23
N VAL A 234 17.68 -1.54 7.53
CA VAL A 234 16.64 -0.64 7.05
C VAL A 234 16.58 -0.76 5.53
N ALA A 235 15.61 -1.49 5.00
CA ALA A 235 15.33 -1.56 3.57
C ALA A 235 14.26 -0.50 3.23
N ALA A 236 14.72 0.70 2.90
CA ALA A 236 13.86 1.85 2.65
C ALA A 236 14.47 2.74 1.56
N GLY A 237 13.72 2.89 0.48
CA GLY A 237 14.12 3.68 -0.70
C GLY A 237 13.79 5.17 -0.56
N SER A 238 13.39 5.78 -1.68
CA SER A 238 13.11 7.21 -1.76
C SER A 238 12.02 7.67 -0.80
N PRO A 239 12.19 8.83 -0.14
CA PRO A 239 11.17 9.40 0.72
C PRO A 239 10.00 9.98 -0.08
N ASP A 240 8.81 9.98 0.53
CA ASP A 240 7.61 10.63 -0.04
C ASP A 240 7.75 12.16 -0.03
N GLU A 241 8.51 12.69 0.93
CA GLU A 241 8.73 14.13 1.14
C GLU A 241 10.21 14.42 1.47
N PRO A 242 10.79 15.53 0.96
CA PRO A 242 12.17 15.88 1.28
C PRO A 242 12.44 16.03 2.79
N ALA A 243 11.48 16.57 3.54
CA ALA A 243 11.64 16.83 4.98
C ALA A 243 11.83 15.54 5.79
N ILE A 244 10.98 14.53 5.57
CA ILE A 244 11.13 13.23 6.27
C ILE A 244 12.36 12.48 5.76
N GLY A 245 12.74 12.65 4.50
CA GLY A 245 13.98 12.10 3.95
C GLY A 245 15.20 12.64 4.68
N ALA A 246 15.32 13.96 4.81
CA ALA A 246 16.42 14.63 5.51
C ALA A 246 16.46 14.25 7.01
N GLU A 247 15.31 14.13 7.66
CA GLU A 247 15.21 13.67 9.06
C GLU A 247 15.77 12.26 9.23
N VAL A 248 15.34 11.31 8.38
CA VAL A 248 15.80 9.91 8.42
C VAL A 248 17.29 9.81 8.10
N GLU A 249 17.79 10.53 7.10
CA GLU A 249 19.21 10.57 6.78
C GLU A 249 20.06 11.05 7.95
N ASN A 250 19.65 12.13 8.62
CA ASN A 250 20.34 12.65 9.80
C ASN A 250 20.33 11.65 10.97
N LEU A 251 19.18 11.02 11.25
CA LEU A 251 19.07 10.04 12.32
C LEU A 251 19.95 8.80 12.07
N ILE A 252 19.98 8.31 10.82
CA ILE A 252 20.87 7.18 10.44
C ILE A 252 22.33 7.61 10.57
N ALA A 253 22.70 8.81 10.10
CA ALA A 253 24.07 9.30 10.19
C ALA A 253 24.53 9.48 11.64
N GLU A 254 23.68 9.98 12.53
CA GLU A 254 23.95 10.09 13.97
C GLU A 254 24.13 8.70 14.60
N LEU A 255 23.18 7.81 14.36
CA LEU A 255 23.17 6.47 14.92
C LEU A 255 24.38 5.65 14.42
N SER A 256 24.80 5.82 13.18
CA SER A 256 25.99 5.15 12.60
C SER A 256 27.33 5.64 13.17
N ARG A 257 27.36 6.84 13.76
CA ARG A 257 28.55 7.29 14.53
C ARG A 257 28.68 6.59 15.88
N GLU A 258 27.55 6.27 16.49
CA GLU A 258 27.47 5.58 17.78
C GLU A 258 27.57 4.05 17.64
N ARG A 259 27.09 3.49 16.50
CA ARG A 259 26.94 2.06 16.27
C ARG A 259 27.35 1.69 14.84
N LYS A 260 28.19 0.67 14.70
CA LYS A 260 28.66 0.20 13.36
C LYS A 260 27.69 -0.74 12.65
N ASN A 261 26.66 -1.19 13.32
CA ASN A 261 25.75 -2.23 12.89
C ASN A 261 24.39 -1.69 12.38
N ILE A 262 24.41 -0.51 11.75
CA ILE A 262 23.25 0.09 11.07
C ILE A 262 23.47 -0.03 9.57
N ILE A 263 22.59 -0.76 8.91
CA ILE A 263 22.70 -1.06 7.48
C ILE A 263 21.49 -0.45 6.78
N TRP A 264 21.73 0.46 5.85
CA TRP A 264 20.66 1.09 5.08
C TRP A 264 20.73 0.70 3.60
N ILE A 265 19.72 -0.05 3.15
CA ILE A 265 19.53 -0.48 1.77
C ILE A 265 18.56 0.52 1.13
N LYS A 266 19.05 1.35 0.21
CA LYS A 266 18.28 2.42 -0.43
C LYS A 266 17.57 1.99 -1.71
N GLU A 267 18.04 0.93 -2.35
CA GLU A 267 17.43 0.36 -3.54
C GLU A 267 16.20 -0.47 -3.21
N MET A 268 15.29 -0.58 -4.19
CA MET A 268 14.19 -1.54 -4.11
C MET A 268 14.75 -2.96 -4.19
N LEU A 269 14.47 -3.74 -3.18
CA LEU A 269 14.93 -5.12 -3.12
C LEU A 269 14.20 -6.00 -4.16
N PRO A 270 14.94 -6.82 -4.91
CA PRO A 270 14.34 -7.96 -5.61
C PRO A 270 13.60 -8.86 -4.64
N HIS A 271 12.54 -9.51 -5.11
CA HIS A 271 11.69 -10.34 -4.27
C HIS A 271 12.44 -11.43 -3.51
N GLU A 272 13.36 -12.10 -4.17
CA GLU A 272 14.20 -13.17 -3.59
C GLU A 272 15.12 -12.65 -2.47
N GLU A 273 15.65 -11.44 -2.65
CA GLU A 273 16.49 -10.81 -1.63
C GLU A 273 15.66 -10.35 -0.43
N LEU A 274 14.45 -9.86 -0.69
CA LEU A 274 13.50 -9.47 0.37
C LEU A 274 13.12 -10.69 1.22
N THR A 275 12.76 -11.81 0.60
CA THR A 275 12.39 -13.03 1.33
C THR A 275 13.56 -13.61 2.12
N ALA A 276 14.79 -13.54 1.59
CA ALA A 276 15.99 -13.99 2.29
C ALA A 276 16.30 -13.10 3.52
N LEU A 277 16.13 -11.77 3.40
CA LEU A 277 16.31 -10.84 4.53
C LEU A 277 15.19 -10.99 5.57
N LEU A 278 13.95 -11.23 5.14
CA LEU A 278 12.87 -11.54 6.06
C LEU A 278 13.14 -12.80 6.84
N THR A 279 13.37 -13.93 6.15
CA THR A 279 13.52 -15.26 6.76
C THR A 279 14.63 -15.32 7.80
N GLN A 280 15.74 -14.61 7.58
CA GLN A 280 16.90 -14.69 8.46
C GLN A 280 16.95 -13.60 9.54
N ALA A 281 15.94 -12.71 9.57
CA ALA A 281 15.81 -11.68 10.61
C ALA A 281 15.34 -12.29 11.94
N GLN A 282 15.86 -11.78 13.06
CA GLN A 282 15.34 -12.13 14.39
C GLN A 282 13.94 -11.56 14.63
N ALA A 283 13.66 -10.40 14.06
CA ALA A 283 12.35 -9.78 14.07
C ALA A 283 12.18 -8.83 12.89
N PHE A 284 10.96 -8.77 12.37
CA PHE A 284 10.50 -7.72 11.48
C PHE A 284 9.89 -6.58 12.31
N LEU A 285 10.27 -5.33 12.02
CA LEU A 285 9.83 -4.15 12.77
C LEU A 285 8.84 -3.31 11.95
N CYS A 286 7.64 -3.14 12.49
CA CYS A 286 6.58 -2.34 11.87
C CYS A 286 6.11 -1.21 12.81
N PRO A 287 6.88 -0.12 12.96
CA PRO A 287 6.59 0.99 13.86
C PRO A 287 5.59 1.99 13.28
N SER A 288 4.66 1.54 12.45
CA SER A 288 3.70 2.41 11.75
C SER A 288 2.83 3.18 12.73
N ILE A 289 2.56 4.46 12.46
CA ILE A 289 1.62 5.29 13.20
C ILE A 289 0.20 5.23 12.63
N TYR A 290 0.08 4.76 11.40
CA TYR A 290 -1.16 4.48 10.71
C TYR A 290 -0.95 3.34 9.73
N GLU A 291 -1.71 2.26 9.85
CA GLU A 291 -1.59 1.08 9.00
C GLU A 291 -2.96 0.45 8.75
N PRO A 292 -3.52 0.58 7.56
CA PRO A 292 -4.84 0.05 7.23
C PRO A 292 -5.00 -1.46 7.43
N LEU A 293 -3.98 -2.24 7.09
CA LEU A 293 -3.90 -3.68 7.38
C LEU A 293 -2.48 -4.11 7.77
N GLY A 294 -1.47 -3.69 6.98
CA GLY A 294 -0.08 -4.10 7.22
C GLY A 294 0.30 -5.38 6.49
N ILE A 295 0.13 -5.42 5.17
CA ILE A 295 0.49 -6.55 4.30
C ILE A 295 1.93 -7.03 4.57
N VAL A 296 2.86 -6.11 4.81
CA VAL A 296 4.26 -6.45 5.05
C VAL A 296 4.47 -7.31 6.32
N ASN A 297 3.56 -7.21 7.30
CA ASN A 297 3.59 -8.13 8.46
C ASN A 297 3.20 -9.56 8.04
N LEU A 298 2.23 -9.70 7.13
CA LEU A 298 1.87 -11.01 6.58
C LEU A 298 3.02 -11.59 5.77
N GLU A 299 3.72 -10.76 4.99
CA GLU A 299 4.91 -11.15 4.21
C GLU A 299 6.03 -11.66 5.13
N ALA A 300 6.30 -10.95 6.23
CA ALA A 300 7.29 -11.35 7.23
C ALA A 300 6.90 -12.69 7.90
N MET A 301 5.66 -12.81 8.35
CA MET A 301 5.19 -14.05 8.99
C MET A 301 5.17 -15.25 8.03
N ALA A 302 4.88 -15.05 6.75
CA ALA A 302 4.96 -16.10 5.74
C ALA A 302 6.41 -16.55 5.48
N CYS A 303 7.39 -15.67 5.73
CA CYS A 303 8.82 -16.01 5.75
C CYS A 303 9.29 -16.54 7.12
N GLU A 304 8.37 -16.92 8.03
CA GLU A 304 8.63 -17.45 9.37
C GLU A 304 9.35 -16.44 10.31
N THR A 305 9.20 -15.15 10.07
CA THR A 305 9.81 -14.10 10.88
C THR A 305 8.82 -13.56 11.91
N ALA A 306 9.23 -13.52 13.18
CA ALA A 306 8.45 -12.87 14.24
C ALA A 306 8.31 -11.37 13.98
N VAL A 307 7.14 -10.81 14.29
CA VAL A 307 6.82 -9.40 14.06
C VAL A 307 6.80 -8.63 15.37
N VAL A 308 7.40 -7.43 15.39
CA VAL A 308 7.18 -6.42 16.44
C VAL A 308 6.56 -5.20 15.78
N ALA A 309 5.32 -4.90 16.12
CA ALA A 309 4.53 -3.90 15.41
C ALA A 309 3.74 -2.98 16.35
N SER A 310 3.44 -1.78 15.88
CA SER A 310 2.54 -0.87 16.60
C SER A 310 1.11 -1.43 16.61
N ARG A 311 0.39 -1.23 17.73
CA ARG A 311 -1.03 -1.60 17.89
C ARG A 311 -1.93 -0.57 17.25
N VAL A 312 -1.87 -0.42 15.90
CA VAL A 312 -2.63 0.58 15.16
C VAL A 312 -3.35 -0.01 13.96
N GLY A 313 -4.50 0.58 13.62
CA GLY A 313 -5.27 0.22 12.43
C GLY A 313 -5.60 -1.26 12.35
N GLY A 314 -5.28 -1.90 11.22
CA GLY A 314 -5.52 -3.32 10.97
C GLY A 314 -4.40 -4.24 11.46
N ILE A 315 -3.29 -3.74 12.01
CA ILE A 315 -2.18 -4.58 12.49
C ILE A 315 -2.64 -5.63 13.52
N PRO A 316 -3.47 -5.29 14.53
CA PRO A 316 -3.97 -6.28 15.50
C PRO A 316 -4.82 -7.40 14.90
N GLU A 317 -5.28 -7.24 13.66
CA GLU A 317 -6.05 -8.27 12.95
C GLU A 317 -5.17 -9.28 12.21
N VAL A 318 -3.90 -8.96 12.00
CA VAL A 318 -2.95 -9.82 11.27
C VAL A 318 -1.85 -10.38 12.15
N VAL A 319 -1.44 -9.66 13.21
CA VAL A 319 -0.44 -10.12 14.17
C VAL A 319 -1.14 -10.74 15.39
N ALA A 320 -1.01 -12.06 15.54
CA ALA A 320 -1.50 -12.76 16.72
C ALA A 320 -0.49 -12.59 17.86
N GLU A 321 -0.86 -11.72 18.83
CA GLU A 321 0.02 -11.36 19.93
C GLU A 321 0.52 -12.57 20.70
N GLU A 322 1.78 -12.60 21.07
CA GLU A 322 2.51 -13.70 21.70
C GLU A 322 2.65 -14.99 20.87
N ASN A 323 1.98 -15.09 19.71
CA ASN A 323 2.08 -16.24 18.81
C ASN A 323 2.92 -15.95 17.57
N THR A 324 2.57 -14.90 16.81
CA THR A 324 3.28 -14.52 15.60
C THR A 324 4.08 -13.24 15.74
N GLY A 325 3.92 -12.52 16.85
CA GLY A 325 4.64 -11.30 17.15
C GLY A 325 4.19 -10.62 18.43
N LEU A 326 4.72 -9.42 18.63
CA LEU A 326 4.40 -8.56 19.76
C LEU A 326 3.79 -7.25 19.24
N LEU A 327 2.75 -6.79 19.90
CA LEU A 327 2.11 -5.50 19.63
C LEU A 327 2.51 -4.48 20.71
N VAL A 328 2.92 -3.30 20.25
CA VAL A 328 3.41 -2.20 21.09
C VAL A 328 2.49 -0.99 20.92
N ASP A 329 2.10 -0.35 22.04
CA ASP A 329 1.25 0.85 22.06
C ASP A 329 2.04 2.13 21.75
#